data_8efd2ebae33c3c620e8e229e707dfa1c
#
_entry.id   8efd2ebae33c3c620e8e229e707dfa1c
#
_cell.length_a   1.000
_cell.length_b   1.000
_cell.length_c   1.000
_cell.angle_alpha   90.00
_cell.angle_beta   90.00
_cell.angle_gamma   90.00
#
_symmetry.space_group_name_H-M   'P 1'
#
loop_
_entity.id
_entity.type
_entity.pdbx_description
1 polymer ?
#
loop_
_entity_poly.entity_id
_entity_poly.type
_entity_poly.pdbx_seq_one_letter_code
_entity_poly.pdbx_strand_id
1 'polypeptide(L)'
;MTMQRLCATLFRAIPALTLVLAAGAASADPIYWTDWIGADTDPGPGFIGHGNITTPTATVNVTYTNAAGIGFYQSSGGIDYWTPRTPGTNSPYTSAQVDNPPTGTDIIALRYAGDQTLTFSQSIVNPVFAFVSLNGNGYAFLNQDFEILSFGAGLGAAAPGNHSCGYWGCGTVSKQVVDLGGGNIEYRLIGTGEPHGAIRFTGTFDSLTWRSMTSEYWNGFTVGVQNTANEANPPTGVPLPATWLLMVAGGAGLLASRRGRKTSL
;
A
#
# COMPACT_ATOMS: atom_id res chain seq x y z
N MET A 1 -24.42 60.13 57.63
CA MET A 1 -25.43 59.26 57.05
C MET A 1 -25.12 59.12 55.55
N THR A 2 -24.39 58.06 55.16
CA THR A 2 -23.99 57.89 53.81
C THR A 2 -24.28 56.42 53.40
N MET A 3 -25.27 56.28 52.51
CA MET A 3 -25.74 54.98 51.98
C MET A 3 -24.81 54.48 50.92
N GLN A 4 -24.10 53.37 51.17
CA GLN A 4 -23.35 52.62 50.14
C GLN A 4 -24.29 51.66 49.40
N ARG A 5 -24.40 51.83 48.06
CA ARG A 5 -25.09 50.89 47.16
C ARG A 5 -24.12 49.80 46.74
N LEU A 6 -24.44 48.55 47.08
CA LEU A 6 -23.77 47.38 46.60
C LEU A 6 -24.26 47.05 45.14
N CYS A 7 -23.39 47.16 44.19
CA CYS A 7 -23.63 46.62 42.83
C CYS A 7 -23.20 45.15 42.81
N ALA A 8 -24.12 44.23 42.71
CA ALA A 8 -23.86 42.82 42.50
C ALA A 8 -23.74 42.51 40.96
N THR A 9 -22.53 42.25 40.50
CA THR A 9 -22.26 41.82 39.11
C THR A 9 -22.48 40.32 39.01
N LEU A 10 -23.53 39.90 38.31
CA LEU A 10 -23.74 38.49 37.93
C LEU A 10 -22.78 38.11 36.81
N PHE A 11 -21.75 37.33 37.08
CA PHE A 11 -20.97 36.62 36.09
C PHE A 11 -21.78 35.40 35.60
N ARG A 12 -22.29 35.46 34.36
CA ARG A 12 -22.83 34.29 33.65
C ARG A 12 -21.66 33.47 33.14
N ALA A 13 -21.39 32.33 33.76
CA ALA A 13 -20.48 31.35 33.27
C ALA A 13 -21.08 30.68 32.00
N ILE A 14 -20.46 30.89 30.86
CA ILE A 14 -20.76 30.17 29.62
C ILE A 14 -19.98 28.84 29.68
N PRO A 15 -20.64 27.67 29.67
CA PRO A 15 -19.89 26.41 29.59
C PRO A 15 -19.23 26.32 28.23
N ALA A 16 -17.90 26.29 28.19
CA ALA A 16 -17.14 25.96 27.02
C ALA A 16 -17.40 24.49 26.63
N LEU A 17 -18.11 24.28 25.54
CA LEU A 17 -18.33 22.96 24.96
C LEU A 17 -17.03 22.57 24.27
N THR A 18 -16.17 21.81 24.93
CA THR A 18 -14.98 21.20 24.34
C THR A 18 -15.44 20.11 23.37
N LEU A 19 -15.37 20.40 22.07
CA LEU A 19 -15.55 19.42 21.00
C LEU A 19 -14.27 18.56 20.95
N VAL A 20 -14.31 17.39 21.57
CA VAL A 20 -13.26 16.38 21.44
C VAL A 20 -13.43 15.77 20.03
N LEU A 21 -12.65 16.25 19.08
CA LEU A 21 -12.43 15.55 17.82
C LEU A 21 -11.65 14.26 18.14
N ALA A 22 -12.33 13.14 18.19
CA ALA A 22 -11.67 11.85 18.15
C ALA A 22 -11.03 11.74 16.76
N ALA A 23 -9.73 12.02 16.67
CA ALA A 23 -8.93 11.62 15.52
C ALA A 23 -8.92 10.09 15.55
N GLY A 24 -9.78 9.45 14.76
CA GLY A 24 -9.69 8.01 14.50
C GLY A 24 -8.28 7.76 13.95
N ALA A 25 -7.52 6.87 14.58
CA ALA A 25 -6.30 6.35 13.97
C ALA A 25 -6.70 5.78 12.60
N ALA A 26 -6.15 6.33 11.54
CA ALA A 26 -6.29 5.73 10.21
C ALA A 26 -5.63 4.35 10.30
N SER A 27 -6.44 3.30 10.28
CA SER A 27 -5.95 1.94 10.07
C SER A 27 -5.44 1.85 8.64
N ALA A 28 -4.34 1.16 8.44
CA ALA A 28 -3.93 0.79 7.09
C ALA A 28 -5.05 -0.05 6.47
N ASP A 29 -5.35 0.20 5.20
CA ASP A 29 -6.32 -0.62 4.48
C ASP A 29 -5.61 -1.87 3.93
N PRO A 30 -6.30 -3.02 3.81
CA PRO A 30 -5.73 -4.23 3.28
C PRO A 30 -5.29 -4.05 1.82
N ILE A 31 -4.16 -4.65 1.48
CA ILE A 31 -3.71 -4.77 0.11
C ILE A 31 -4.25 -6.08 -0.47
N TYR A 32 -4.91 -6.00 -1.62
CA TYR A 32 -5.32 -7.14 -2.43
C TYR A 32 -4.16 -7.48 -3.36
N TRP A 33 -3.42 -8.53 -3.02
CA TRP A 33 -2.25 -8.97 -3.77
C TRP A 33 -2.63 -9.80 -4.98
N THR A 34 -1.77 -9.80 -6.00
CA THR A 34 -1.95 -10.62 -7.18
C THR A 34 -1.86 -12.11 -6.83
N ASP A 35 -2.90 -12.84 -7.19
CA ASP A 35 -2.95 -14.30 -7.27
C ASP A 35 -2.43 -14.68 -8.68
N TRP A 36 -1.22 -15.21 -8.76
CA TRP A 36 -0.63 -15.65 -10.02
C TRP A 36 -1.21 -16.99 -10.39
N ILE A 37 -1.87 -17.11 -11.53
CA ILE A 37 -2.68 -18.29 -11.91
C ILE A 37 -2.09 -19.13 -13.05
N GLY A 38 -1.13 -18.63 -13.80
CA GLY A 38 -0.53 -19.34 -14.90
C GLY A 38 0.46 -18.53 -15.73
N ALA A 39 1.03 -19.18 -16.72
CA ALA A 39 1.92 -18.55 -17.69
C ALA A 39 1.70 -19.19 -19.08
N ASP A 40 1.86 -18.39 -20.14
CA ASP A 40 1.75 -18.87 -21.52
C ASP A 40 3.05 -19.53 -22.03
N THR A 41 4.16 -19.23 -21.35
CA THR A 41 5.50 -19.66 -21.77
C THR A 41 6.30 -20.18 -20.58
N ASP A 42 7.33 -20.97 -20.87
CA ASP A 42 8.33 -21.36 -19.88
C ASP A 42 9.11 -20.14 -19.38
N PRO A 43 9.83 -20.24 -18.24
CA PRO A 43 10.61 -19.12 -17.66
C PRO A 43 11.67 -18.49 -18.58
N GLY A 44 11.94 -19.03 -19.74
CA GLY A 44 12.90 -18.53 -20.72
C GLY A 44 12.54 -17.19 -21.38
N PRO A 45 13.29 -16.77 -22.39
CA PRO A 45 13.03 -15.52 -23.11
C PRO A 45 11.61 -15.43 -23.67
N GLY A 46 10.99 -14.24 -23.51
CA GLY A 46 9.60 -14.00 -23.92
C GLY A 46 8.57 -14.46 -22.91
N PHE A 47 8.92 -14.56 -21.63
CA PHE A 47 8.01 -14.98 -20.57
C PHE A 47 6.76 -14.08 -20.47
N ILE A 48 5.60 -14.73 -20.35
CA ILE A 48 4.30 -14.08 -20.11
C ILE A 48 3.63 -14.81 -18.94
N GLY A 49 3.36 -14.09 -17.87
CA GLY A 49 2.64 -14.58 -16.69
C GLY A 49 1.28 -13.92 -16.55
N HIS A 50 0.32 -14.63 -15.95
CA HIS A 50 -1.04 -14.18 -15.71
C HIS A 50 -1.41 -14.29 -14.25
N GLY A 51 -2.14 -13.28 -13.76
CA GLY A 51 -2.65 -13.23 -12.40
C GLY A 51 -3.92 -12.41 -12.31
N ASN A 52 -4.53 -12.43 -11.12
CA ASN A 52 -5.71 -11.67 -10.79
C ASN A 52 -5.52 -10.93 -9.47
N ILE A 53 -5.98 -9.68 -9.41
CA ILE A 53 -6.17 -8.95 -8.15
C ILE A 53 -7.68 -8.89 -7.91
N THR A 54 -8.16 -9.46 -6.81
CA THR A 54 -9.59 -9.46 -6.47
C THR A 54 -9.83 -8.54 -5.28
N THR A 55 -10.48 -7.40 -5.54
CA THR A 55 -10.98 -6.47 -4.52
C THR A 55 -12.42 -6.85 -4.14
N PRO A 56 -13.05 -6.21 -3.15
CA PRO A 56 -14.44 -6.49 -2.78
C PRO A 56 -15.45 -6.32 -3.92
N THR A 57 -15.16 -5.48 -4.91
CA THR A 57 -16.13 -5.11 -5.97
C THR A 57 -15.62 -5.35 -7.39
N ALA A 58 -14.36 -5.72 -7.57
CA ALA A 58 -13.74 -5.88 -8.88
C ALA A 58 -12.70 -7.00 -8.93
N THR A 59 -12.50 -7.54 -10.12
CA THR A 59 -11.34 -8.40 -10.44
C THR A 59 -10.55 -7.73 -11.56
N VAL A 60 -9.27 -7.50 -11.31
CA VAL A 60 -8.30 -6.93 -12.25
C VAL A 60 -7.43 -8.06 -12.78
N ASN A 61 -7.49 -8.36 -14.07
CA ASN A 61 -6.53 -9.30 -14.67
C ASN A 61 -5.18 -8.60 -14.81
N VAL A 62 -4.12 -9.30 -14.42
CA VAL A 62 -2.74 -8.83 -14.47
C VAL A 62 -1.98 -9.68 -15.49
N THR A 63 -1.34 -9.04 -16.44
CA THR A 63 -0.40 -9.70 -17.37
C THR A 63 0.99 -9.14 -17.13
N TYR A 64 1.94 -10.03 -16.89
CA TYR A 64 3.35 -9.71 -16.79
C TYR A 64 4.09 -10.17 -18.02
N THR A 65 4.97 -9.34 -18.58
CA THR A 65 5.82 -9.67 -19.74
C THR A 65 7.28 -9.34 -19.45
N ASN A 66 8.18 -10.25 -19.88
CA ASN A 66 9.63 -10.07 -19.79
C ASN A 66 10.33 -10.71 -20.97
N ALA A 67 10.87 -9.89 -21.88
CA ALA A 67 11.55 -10.35 -23.08
C ALA A 67 12.82 -11.17 -22.80
N ALA A 68 13.52 -10.88 -21.69
CA ALA A 68 14.73 -11.61 -21.29
C ALA A 68 14.43 -12.94 -20.58
N GLY A 69 13.19 -13.17 -20.17
CA GLY A 69 12.80 -14.29 -19.33
C GLY A 69 13.00 -14.02 -17.84
N ILE A 70 12.74 -15.02 -17.02
CA ILE A 70 12.75 -14.95 -15.56
C ILE A 70 13.61 -16.05 -14.94
N GLY A 71 13.80 -16.03 -13.63
CA GLY A 71 14.48 -17.08 -12.89
C GLY A 71 13.56 -18.28 -12.67
N PHE A 72 12.41 -18.04 -12.09
CA PHE A 72 11.33 -19.02 -11.90
C PHE A 72 9.99 -18.31 -11.64
N TYR A 73 8.93 -19.10 -11.64
CA TYR A 73 7.57 -18.67 -11.42
C TYR A 73 6.88 -19.64 -10.46
N GLN A 74 6.16 -19.11 -9.48
CA GLN A 74 5.28 -19.87 -8.59
C GLN A 74 3.88 -19.24 -8.59
N SER A 75 2.88 -20.06 -8.89
CA SER A 75 1.46 -19.70 -8.81
C SER A 75 0.69 -20.55 -7.77
N SER A 76 1.36 -21.53 -7.20
CA SER A 76 0.86 -22.35 -6.09
C SER A 76 1.95 -23.29 -5.58
N GLY A 77 1.87 -23.70 -4.31
CA GLY A 77 2.86 -24.59 -3.71
C GLY A 77 4.26 -23.97 -3.64
N GLY A 78 5.26 -24.79 -3.30
CA GLY A 78 6.64 -24.30 -3.18
C GLY A 78 6.91 -23.58 -1.86
N ILE A 79 7.85 -22.65 -1.89
CA ILE A 79 8.31 -21.91 -0.70
C ILE A 79 7.59 -20.58 -0.61
N ASP A 80 7.08 -20.26 0.57
CA ASP A 80 6.59 -18.93 0.90
C ASP A 80 7.79 -18.01 1.23
N TYR A 81 8.21 -17.21 0.26
CA TYR A 81 9.29 -16.25 0.42
C TYR A 81 8.87 -14.93 1.09
N TRP A 82 7.55 -14.73 1.29
CA TRP A 82 7.01 -13.53 1.92
C TRP A 82 7.03 -13.61 3.44
N THR A 83 7.07 -14.81 3.99
CA THR A 83 7.14 -15.04 5.43
C THR A 83 8.59 -15.09 5.91
N PRO A 84 8.99 -14.28 6.92
CA PRO A 84 10.30 -14.35 7.51
C PRO A 84 10.61 -15.76 8.05
N ARG A 85 11.85 -16.23 7.87
CA ARG A 85 12.27 -17.55 8.39
C ARG A 85 12.29 -17.62 9.91
N THR A 86 12.51 -16.50 10.59
CA THR A 86 12.51 -16.45 12.06
C THR A 86 11.08 -16.32 12.56
N PRO A 87 10.53 -17.34 13.25
CA PRO A 87 9.18 -17.28 13.79
C PRO A 87 8.97 -16.12 14.76
N GLY A 88 7.76 -15.53 14.76
CA GLY A 88 7.39 -14.44 15.67
C GLY A 88 7.98 -13.07 15.32
N THR A 89 8.67 -12.95 14.19
CA THR A 89 9.07 -11.66 13.66
C THR A 89 7.95 -11.04 12.83
N ASN A 90 7.89 -9.71 12.85
CA ASN A 90 6.96 -8.98 12.00
C ASN A 90 7.37 -9.07 10.54
N SER A 91 6.42 -8.89 9.63
CA SER A 91 6.71 -8.89 8.19
C SER A 91 7.45 -7.61 7.76
N PRO A 92 8.50 -7.71 6.93
CA PRO A 92 9.18 -6.52 6.36
C PRO A 92 8.31 -5.78 5.33
N TYR A 93 7.18 -6.33 4.95
CA TYR A 93 6.28 -5.77 3.93
C TYR A 93 5.19 -4.86 4.51
N THR A 94 5.01 -4.83 5.85
CA THR A 94 3.96 -4.06 6.51
C THR A 94 4.44 -2.68 6.97
N SER A 95 3.52 -1.72 7.00
CA SER A 95 3.74 -0.34 7.41
C SER A 95 2.45 0.31 7.90
N ALA A 96 2.47 1.61 8.15
CA ALA A 96 1.24 2.36 8.44
C ALA A 96 0.27 2.42 7.24
N GLN A 97 0.71 2.08 6.03
CA GLN A 97 -0.08 2.09 4.79
C GLN A 97 -0.38 0.68 4.25
N VAL A 98 0.24 -0.35 4.80
CA VAL A 98 0.10 -1.74 4.37
C VAL A 98 -0.09 -2.60 5.61
N ASP A 99 -1.29 -3.13 5.84
CA ASP A 99 -1.61 -3.91 7.03
C ASP A 99 -1.29 -5.41 6.87
N ASN A 100 -1.23 -5.92 5.63
CA ASN A 100 -1.02 -7.33 5.32
C ASN A 100 0.12 -7.55 4.31
N PRO A 101 1.05 -8.49 4.56
CA PRO A 101 2.05 -8.90 3.57
C PRO A 101 1.40 -9.62 2.39
N PRO A 102 2.13 -9.83 1.27
CA PRO A 102 1.72 -10.79 0.27
C PRO A 102 1.42 -12.16 0.90
N THR A 103 0.41 -12.84 0.40
CA THR A 103 -0.08 -14.12 0.92
C THR A 103 0.23 -15.26 -0.04
N GLY A 104 0.36 -16.47 0.53
CA GLY A 104 0.64 -17.65 -0.26
C GLY A 104 2.10 -17.73 -0.72
N THR A 105 2.31 -18.43 -1.82
CA THR A 105 3.64 -18.71 -2.36
C THR A 105 3.89 -18.04 -3.71
N ASP A 106 2.95 -17.24 -4.15
CA ASP A 106 2.90 -16.62 -5.46
C ASP A 106 4.00 -15.59 -5.66
N ILE A 107 4.89 -15.84 -6.62
CA ILE A 107 6.03 -14.98 -6.88
C ILE A 107 6.50 -15.12 -8.33
N ILE A 108 6.93 -14.02 -8.92
CA ILE A 108 7.77 -14.02 -10.13
C ILE A 108 9.19 -13.67 -9.71
N ALA A 109 10.11 -14.59 -9.95
CA ALA A 109 11.52 -14.42 -9.64
C ALA A 109 12.29 -13.96 -10.87
N LEU A 110 12.91 -12.81 -10.79
CA LEU A 110 13.70 -12.18 -11.85
C LEU A 110 15.14 -12.64 -11.76
N ARG A 111 15.78 -12.78 -12.90
CA ARG A 111 17.18 -13.19 -13.00
C ARG A 111 18.00 -12.27 -13.89
N TYR A 112 17.41 -11.77 -14.96
CA TYR A 112 18.12 -11.08 -16.01
C TYR A 112 17.89 -9.58 -15.96
N ALA A 113 18.92 -8.80 -16.28
CA ALA A 113 18.75 -7.39 -16.57
C ALA A 113 17.85 -7.19 -17.78
N GLY A 114 17.05 -6.13 -17.78
CA GLY A 114 16.17 -5.81 -18.91
C GLY A 114 14.83 -5.25 -18.50
N ASP A 115 14.05 -4.86 -19.49
CA ASP A 115 12.77 -4.21 -19.33
C ASP A 115 11.65 -5.22 -19.08
N GLN A 116 10.69 -4.82 -18.28
CA GLN A 116 9.57 -5.63 -17.82
C GLN A 116 8.31 -4.77 -17.73
N THR A 117 7.17 -5.41 -17.93
CA THR A 117 5.88 -4.71 -17.93
C THR A 117 4.82 -5.53 -17.20
N LEU A 118 4.08 -4.86 -16.31
CA LEU A 118 2.78 -5.29 -15.82
C LEU A 118 1.71 -4.50 -16.54
N THR A 119 0.66 -5.18 -17.03
CA THR A 119 -0.52 -4.56 -17.62
C THR A 119 -1.75 -4.99 -16.84
N PHE A 120 -2.65 -4.06 -16.58
CA PHE A 120 -3.87 -4.27 -15.82
C PHE A 120 -5.10 -4.13 -16.72
N SER A 121 -6.09 -5.03 -16.58
CA SER A 121 -7.31 -5.00 -17.38
C SER A 121 -8.22 -3.79 -17.11
N GLN A 122 -7.95 -3.08 -16.03
CA GLN A 122 -8.57 -1.80 -15.68
C GLN A 122 -7.59 -0.98 -14.83
N SER A 123 -7.77 0.33 -14.84
CA SER A 123 -6.91 1.24 -14.08
C SER A 123 -6.96 0.96 -12.59
N ILE A 124 -5.80 0.92 -11.95
CA ILE A 124 -5.60 0.74 -10.51
C ILE A 124 -5.02 2.02 -9.90
N VAL A 125 -5.25 2.23 -8.61
CA VAL A 125 -4.79 3.43 -7.89
C VAL A 125 -3.75 3.06 -6.86
N ASN A 126 -2.65 3.83 -6.86
CA ASN A 126 -1.56 3.73 -5.88
C ASN A 126 -1.08 2.29 -5.65
N PRO A 127 -0.68 1.55 -6.71
CA PRO A 127 -0.26 0.16 -6.56
C PRO A 127 0.92 0.03 -5.61
N VAL A 128 0.88 -1.03 -4.80
CA VAL A 128 1.95 -1.45 -3.91
C VAL A 128 2.72 -2.59 -4.56
N PHE A 129 4.04 -2.44 -4.62
CA PHE A 129 4.96 -3.41 -5.21
C PHE A 129 5.83 -3.99 -4.09
N ALA A 130 5.68 -5.28 -3.80
CA ALA A 130 6.51 -5.99 -2.83
C ALA A 130 7.69 -6.67 -3.54
N PHE A 131 8.87 -6.62 -2.91
CA PHE A 131 10.10 -7.21 -3.46
C PHE A 131 10.80 -8.09 -2.44
N VAL A 132 11.41 -9.17 -2.94
CA VAL A 132 12.18 -10.16 -2.16
C VAL A 132 13.61 -10.15 -2.65
N SER A 133 14.59 -10.06 -1.72
CA SER A 133 16.00 -10.33 -2.00
C SER A 133 16.57 -9.49 -3.16
N LEU A 134 16.34 -8.17 -3.15
CA LEU A 134 16.88 -7.25 -4.15
C LEU A 134 18.37 -6.97 -3.85
N ASN A 135 19.20 -8.01 -3.87
CA ASN A 135 20.58 -7.96 -3.42
C ASN A 135 21.54 -7.49 -4.53
N GLY A 136 22.20 -6.35 -4.29
CA GLY A 136 23.18 -5.82 -5.25
C GLY A 136 22.58 -5.41 -6.61
N ASN A 137 21.27 -5.39 -6.72
CA ASN A 137 20.52 -5.00 -7.90
C ASN A 137 19.67 -3.76 -7.65
N GLY A 138 18.94 -3.32 -8.65
CA GLY A 138 17.99 -2.24 -8.58
C GLY A 138 16.91 -2.35 -9.63
N TYR A 139 15.80 -1.70 -9.35
CA TYR A 139 14.72 -1.49 -10.30
C TYR A 139 14.69 -0.02 -10.70
N ALA A 140 14.66 0.25 -11.98
CA ALA A 140 14.60 1.60 -12.53
C ALA A 140 13.25 1.83 -13.22
N PHE A 141 12.48 2.80 -12.73
CA PHE A 141 11.15 3.16 -13.20
C PHE A 141 11.22 4.50 -13.93
N LEU A 142 10.90 4.52 -15.22
CA LEU A 142 10.92 5.74 -16.01
C LEU A 142 9.61 6.52 -15.81
N ASN A 143 9.71 7.77 -15.35
CA ASN A 143 8.58 8.68 -15.09
C ASN A 143 7.49 8.10 -14.15
N GLN A 144 7.85 7.13 -13.34
CA GLN A 144 6.96 6.48 -12.38
C GLN A 144 7.57 6.63 -10.98
N ASP A 145 7.21 7.70 -10.28
CA ASP A 145 7.69 7.97 -8.93
C ASP A 145 7.09 6.99 -7.91
N PHE A 146 7.84 6.67 -6.86
CA PHE A 146 7.43 5.79 -5.79
C PHE A 146 7.89 6.27 -4.41
N GLU A 147 7.21 5.80 -3.39
CA GLU A 147 7.58 5.93 -1.98
C GLU A 147 8.05 4.57 -1.44
N ILE A 148 9.10 4.55 -0.63
CA ILE A 148 9.51 3.34 0.11
C ILE A 148 8.64 3.27 1.36
N LEU A 149 7.80 2.22 1.46
CA LEU A 149 6.89 2.03 2.58
C LEU A 149 7.52 1.23 3.73
N SER A 150 8.35 0.24 3.39
CA SER A 150 9.00 -0.62 4.38
C SER A 150 10.18 -1.37 3.78
N PHE A 151 11.13 -1.75 4.63
CA PHE A 151 12.14 -2.76 4.30
C PHE A 151 12.77 -3.36 5.56
N GLY A 152 13.23 -4.60 5.45
CA GLY A 152 13.80 -5.39 6.53
C GLY A 152 15.27 -5.14 6.75
N ALA A 153 15.62 -4.06 7.46
CA ALA A 153 17.02 -3.71 7.78
C ALA A 153 17.55 -4.38 9.06
N GLY A 154 16.74 -5.14 9.77
CA GLY A 154 17.05 -5.74 11.07
C GLY A 154 16.57 -4.91 12.26
N LEU A 155 16.50 -5.55 13.42
CA LEU A 155 16.06 -4.91 14.66
C LEU A 155 16.98 -3.74 15.04
N GLY A 156 16.39 -2.60 15.35
CA GLY A 156 17.10 -1.39 15.75
C GLY A 156 17.65 -0.53 14.61
N ALA A 157 17.51 -0.96 13.36
CA ALA A 157 17.87 -0.14 12.21
C ALA A 157 16.81 0.97 11.95
N ALA A 158 17.26 2.13 11.49
CA ALA A 158 16.38 3.18 11.05
C ALA A 158 15.87 2.86 9.63
N ALA A 159 14.62 2.41 9.53
CA ALA A 159 13.96 2.09 8.27
C ALA A 159 12.48 2.45 8.37
N PRO A 160 11.80 2.80 7.28
CA PRO A 160 10.35 2.96 7.26
C PRO A 160 9.66 1.60 7.45
N GLY A 161 8.46 1.62 8.04
CA GLY A 161 7.63 0.44 8.26
C GLY A 161 8.21 -0.53 9.28
N ASN A 162 8.02 -1.81 9.03
CA ASN A 162 8.50 -2.88 9.89
C ASN A 162 9.93 -3.27 9.54
N HIS A 163 10.79 -3.40 10.55
CA HIS A 163 12.24 -3.57 10.39
C HIS A 163 12.70 -5.02 10.37
N SER A 164 11.81 -5.98 10.50
CA SER A 164 12.18 -7.40 10.52
C SER A 164 12.80 -7.81 9.20
N CYS A 165 13.86 -8.64 9.28
CA CYS A 165 14.44 -9.23 8.07
C CYS A 165 13.46 -10.13 7.36
N GLY A 166 13.59 -10.25 6.04
CA GLY A 166 12.77 -11.15 5.25
C GLY A 166 13.26 -12.60 5.27
N TYR A 167 12.81 -13.35 4.27
CA TYR A 167 13.11 -14.79 4.18
C TYR A 167 14.62 -15.10 4.12
N TRP A 168 15.39 -14.36 3.33
CA TRP A 168 16.82 -14.61 3.15
C TRP A 168 17.74 -13.83 4.09
N GLY A 169 17.24 -12.80 4.73
CA GLY A 169 18.06 -11.99 5.62
C GLY A 169 17.63 -10.52 5.68
N CYS A 170 18.58 -9.68 6.04
CA CYS A 170 18.39 -8.25 6.18
C CYS A 170 19.09 -7.50 5.04
N GLY A 171 18.56 -6.35 4.71
CA GLY A 171 19.17 -5.43 3.77
C GLY A 171 18.52 -4.06 3.81
N THR A 172 19.06 -3.14 3.05
CA THR A 172 18.53 -1.78 2.93
C THR A 172 18.19 -1.45 1.49
N VAL A 173 17.25 -0.56 1.30
CA VAL A 173 16.97 0.04 0.01
C VAL A 173 17.09 1.55 0.09
N SER A 174 17.45 2.16 -1.03
CA SER A 174 17.44 3.60 -1.20
C SER A 174 16.76 3.97 -2.51
N LYS A 175 16.16 5.15 -2.54
CA LYS A 175 15.62 5.77 -3.76
C LYS A 175 16.64 6.73 -4.32
N GLN A 176 16.96 6.57 -5.60
CA GLN A 176 17.73 7.54 -6.37
C GLN A 176 16.85 8.15 -7.46
N VAL A 177 17.05 9.43 -7.73
CA VAL A 177 16.34 10.15 -8.79
C VAL A 177 17.38 10.63 -9.78
N VAL A 178 17.23 10.22 -11.04
CA VAL A 178 18.18 10.55 -12.13
C VAL A 178 17.43 11.26 -13.23
N ASP A 179 17.81 12.51 -13.49
CA ASP A 179 17.31 13.26 -14.65
C ASP A 179 18.08 12.80 -15.90
N LEU A 180 17.35 12.20 -16.83
CA LEU A 180 17.87 11.73 -18.12
C LEU A 180 17.78 12.81 -19.22
N GLY A 181 17.24 13.99 -18.88
CA GLY A 181 16.99 15.07 -19.83
C GLY A 181 15.70 14.88 -20.63
N GLY A 182 15.29 15.94 -21.31
CA GLY A 182 14.07 15.91 -22.14
C GLY A 182 12.77 15.68 -21.38
N GLY A 183 12.74 15.90 -20.06
CA GLY A 183 11.59 15.66 -19.21
C GLY A 183 11.48 14.20 -18.74
N ASN A 184 12.50 13.39 -18.97
CA ASN A 184 12.55 12.00 -18.49
C ASN A 184 13.29 11.89 -17.16
N ILE A 185 12.61 11.37 -16.15
CA ILE A 185 13.16 11.13 -14.82
C ILE A 185 13.11 9.63 -14.54
N GLU A 186 14.26 9.05 -14.21
CA GLU A 186 14.35 7.66 -13.78
C GLU A 186 14.43 7.60 -12.26
N TYR A 187 13.45 6.92 -11.66
CA TYR A 187 13.39 6.64 -10.22
C TYR A 187 13.93 5.24 -9.97
N ARG A 188 15.00 5.13 -9.19
CA ARG A 188 15.69 3.86 -8.95
C ARG A 188 15.48 3.40 -7.52
N LEU A 189 15.07 2.17 -7.35
CA LEU A 189 15.11 1.43 -6.09
C LEU A 189 16.39 0.62 -6.07
N ILE A 190 17.34 0.97 -5.22
CA ILE A 190 18.65 0.31 -5.13
C ILE A 190 18.72 -0.51 -3.85
N GLY A 191 19.01 -1.81 -3.99
CA GLY A 191 19.15 -2.74 -2.87
C GLY A 191 20.61 -2.95 -2.44
N THR A 192 20.81 -3.23 -1.15
CA THR A 192 22.09 -3.61 -0.58
C THR A 192 21.88 -4.64 0.52
N GLY A 193 22.66 -5.71 0.52
CA GLY A 193 22.42 -6.88 1.36
C GLY A 193 21.27 -7.72 0.80
N GLU A 194 20.38 -8.23 1.64
CA GLU A 194 19.21 -9.03 1.27
C GLU A 194 17.91 -8.27 1.60
N PRO A 195 17.62 -7.13 0.94
CA PRO A 195 16.45 -6.35 1.29
C PRO A 195 15.17 -7.01 0.82
N HIS A 196 14.18 -6.96 1.69
CA HIS A 196 12.80 -7.34 1.46
C HIS A 196 11.93 -6.16 1.88
N GLY A 197 10.89 -5.85 1.15
CA GLY A 197 10.06 -4.70 1.50
C GLY A 197 9.00 -4.35 0.48
N ALA A 198 8.43 -3.17 0.65
CA ALA A 198 7.36 -2.67 -0.22
C ALA A 198 7.60 -1.21 -0.61
N ILE A 199 7.24 -0.90 -1.84
CA ILE A 199 7.15 0.47 -2.37
C ILE A 199 5.72 0.73 -2.87
N ARG A 200 5.32 1.99 -2.95
CA ARG A 200 4.04 2.42 -3.49
C ARG A 200 4.24 3.47 -4.58
N PHE A 201 3.59 3.29 -5.70
CA PHE A 201 3.47 4.32 -6.73
C PHE A 201 2.28 5.22 -6.42
N THR A 202 2.37 6.51 -6.75
CA THR A 202 1.28 7.46 -6.55
C THR A 202 0.64 7.80 -7.88
N GLY A 203 -0.67 7.60 -7.98
CA GLY A 203 -1.46 7.91 -9.17
C GLY A 203 -2.31 6.75 -9.66
N THR A 204 -2.75 6.85 -10.90
CA THR A 204 -3.59 5.85 -11.57
C THR A 204 -2.78 5.20 -12.69
N PHE A 205 -2.83 3.87 -12.78
CA PHE A 205 -1.99 3.07 -13.66
C PHE A 205 -2.79 2.02 -14.40
N ASP A 206 -2.62 1.95 -15.72
CA ASP A 206 -3.02 0.84 -16.58
C ASP A 206 -1.87 -0.14 -16.81
N SER A 207 -0.64 0.31 -16.54
CA SER A 207 0.57 -0.50 -16.61
C SER A 207 1.66 0.06 -15.69
N LEU A 208 2.58 -0.82 -15.26
CA LEU A 208 3.83 -0.48 -14.62
C LEU A 208 4.98 -1.06 -15.45
N THR A 209 5.98 -0.24 -15.77
CA THR A 209 7.18 -0.68 -16.49
C THR A 209 8.41 -0.37 -15.68
N TRP A 210 9.34 -1.29 -15.64
CA TRP A 210 10.64 -1.06 -15.01
C TRP A 210 11.73 -1.88 -15.69
N ARG A 211 12.94 -1.51 -15.39
CA ARG A 211 14.13 -2.23 -15.82
C ARG A 211 14.86 -2.81 -14.62
N SER A 212 15.08 -4.12 -14.58
CA SER A 212 16.12 -4.69 -13.71
C SER A 212 17.48 -4.22 -14.19
N MET A 213 18.22 -3.55 -13.31
CA MET A 213 19.45 -2.85 -13.69
C MET A 213 20.61 -3.80 -13.94
N THR A 214 20.67 -4.91 -13.22
CA THR A 214 21.72 -5.94 -13.35
C THR A 214 21.10 -7.34 -13.34
N SER A 215 21.81 -8.30 -13.87
CA SER A 215 21.47 -9.72 -13.70
C SER A 215 22.02 -10.21 -12.38
N GLU A 216 21.25 -11.04 -11.67
CA GLU A 216 21.66 -11.68 -10.42
C GLU A 216 21.15 -13.13 -10.33
N TYR A 217 21.41 -13.83 -9.24
CA TYR A 217 20.94 -15.20 -9.07
C TYR A 217 19.41 -15.27 -9.17
N TRP A 218 18.71 -14.49 -8.36
CA TRP A 218 17.32 -14.07 -8.51
C TRP A 218 16.90 -13.07 -7.41
N ASN A 219 15.95 -12.26 -7.72
CA ASN A 219 15.11 -11.50 -6.80
C ASN A 219 13.65 -11.68 -7.19
N GLY A 220 12.70 -11.39 -6.34
CA GLY A 220 11.30 -11.65 -6.63
C GLY A 220 10.41 -10.46 -6.38
N PHE A 221 9.21 -10.49 -6.99
CA PHE A 221 8.22 -9.46 -6.77
C PHE A 221 6.79 -10.00 -6.85
N THR A 222 5.86 -9.22 -6.31
CA THR A 222 4.44 -9.23 -6.61
C THR A 222 3.88 -7.81 -6.51
N VAL A 223 2.65 -7.59 -7.00
CA VAL A 223 1.96 -6.31 -6.96
C VAL A 223 0.58 -6.49 -6.34
N GLY A 224 0.10 -5.45 -5.64
CA GLY A 224 -1.23 -5.41 -5.07
C GLY A 224 -1.79 -3.99 -5.06
N VAL A 225 -3.06 -3.86 -4.74
CA VAL A 225 -3.76 -2.57 -4.68
C VAL A 225 -4.70 -2.52 -3.47
N GLN A 226 -5.02 -1.32 -3.03
CA GLN A 226 -6.12 -1.09 -2.09
C GLN A 226 -7.44 -0.98 -2.84
N ASN A 227 -7.42 -0.32 -4.01
CA ASN A 227 -8.62 -0.02 -4.80
C ASN A 227 -8.30 0.05 -6.30
N THR A 228 -9.29 -0.25 -7.12
CA THR A 228 -9.30 0.16 -8.52
C THR A 228 -9.60 1.66 -8.67
N ALA A 229 -9.40 2.23 -9.84
CA ALA A 229 -9.74 3.63 -10.09
C ALA A 229 -11.24 3.92 -9.92
N ASN A 230 -12.08 2.96 -10.28
CA ASN A 230 -13.54 3.06 -10.12
C ASN A 230 -13.97 2.97 -8.64
N GLU A 231 -13.30 2.17 -7.82
CA GLU A 231 -13.57 2.07 -6.39
C GLU A 231 -13.12 3.32 -5.65
N ALA A 232 -11.95 3.87 -6.00
CA ALA A 232 -11.42 5.10 -5.42
C ALA A 232 -12.25 6.35 -5.82
N ASN A 233 -12.80 6.35 -7.03
CA ASN A 233 -13.63 7.44 -7.57
C ASN A 233 -14.90 6.85 -8.20
N PRO A 234 -15.88 6.43 -7.40
CA PRO A 234 -17.10 5.86 -7.94
C PRO A 234 -17.82 6.88 -8.85
N PRO A 235 -18.39 6.42 -9.98
CA PRO A 235 -19.11 7.30 -10.88
C PRO A 235 -20.18 8.10 -10.12
N THR A 236 -20.24 9.41 -10.38
CA THR A 236 -21.24 10.28 -9.76
C THR A 236 -22.64 9.82 -10.18
N GLY A 237 -23.42 9.31 -9.24
CA GLY A 237 -24.75 8.74 -9.49
C GLY A 237 -24.98 7.37 -8.84
N VAL A 238 -23.94 6.72 -8.33
CA VAL A 238 -24.11 5.53 -7.47
C VAL A 238 -24.60 6.02 -6.11
N PRO A 239 -25.78 5.58 -5.62
CA PRO A 239 -26.27 5.97 -4.29
C PRO A 239 -25.22 5.58 -3.26
N LEU A 240 -24.80 6.52 -2.43
CA LEU A 240 -23.92 6.24 -1.30
C LEU A 240 -24.54 5.10 -0.46
N PRO A 241 -23.75 4.13 0.03
CA PRO A 241 -24.27 3.09 0.89
C PRO A 241 -25.07 3.71 2.02
N ALA A 242 -26.22 3.12 2.32
CA ALA A 242 -27.21 3.64 3.32
C ALA A 242 -26.61 3.90 4.72
N THR A 243 -25.41 3.43 4.99
CA THR A 243 -24.63 3.68 6.21
C THR A 243 -24.43 5.16 6.52
N TRP A 244 -24.24 6.02 5.49
CA TRP A 244 -24.11 7.46 5.70
C TRP A 244 -25.44 8.11 6.10
N LEU A 245 -26.54 7.65 5.54
CA LEU A 245 -27.90 8.09 5.91
C LEU A 245 -28.25 7.67 7.35
N LEU A 246 -27.82 6.49 7.79
CA LEU A 246 -28.01 6.01 9.16
C LEU A 246 -27.21 6.80 10.19
N MET A 247 -25.98 7.24 9.88
CA MET A 247 -25.20 8.10 10.79
C MET A 247 -25.82 9.49 10.95
N VAL A 248 -26.30 10.09 9.86
CA VAL A 248 -26.97 11.40 9.92
C VAL A 248 -28.30 11.29 10.65
N ALA A 249 -29.10 10.26 10.40
CA ALA A 249 -30.38 10.03 11.08
C ALA A 249 -30.19 9.70 12.57
N GLY A 250 -29.16 8.89 12.92
CA GLY A 250 -28.82 8.57 14.30
C GLY A 250 -28.35 9.80 15.11
N GLY A 251 -27.55 10.68 14.48
CA GLY A 251 -27.11 11.94 15.09
C GLY A 251 -28.26 12.92 15.34
N ALA A 252 -29.21 13.03 14.42
CA ALA A 252 -30.39 13.88 14.56
C ALA A 252 -31.35 13.36 15.63
N GLY A 253 -31.50 12.03 15.76
CA GLY A 253 -32.32 11.39 16.80
C GLY A 253 -31.81 11.64 18.22
N LEU A 254 -30.47 11.60 18.41
CA LEU A 254 -29.83 11.89 19.68
C LEU A 254 -29.98 13.37 20.11
N LEU A 255 -30.00 14.31 19.18
CA LEU A 255 -30.21 15.73 19.45
C LEU A 255 -31.68 16.04 19.77
N ALA A 256 -32.62 15.32 19.13
CA ALA A 256 -34.06 15.50 19.42
C ALA A 256 -34.47 14.93 20.78
N SER A 257 -33.87 13.77 21.20
CA SER A 257 -34.17 13.13 22.48
C SER A 257 -33.72 13.97 23.69
N ARG A 258 -32.69 14.82 23.54
CA ARG A 258 -32.22 15.72 24.59
C ARG A 258 -33.11 16.95 24.82
N ARG A 259 -33.95 17.37 23.82
CA ARG A 259 -34.87 18.50 23.93
C ARG A 259 -36.18 18.15 24.61
N GLY A 260 -36.59 16.86 24.63
CA GLY A 260 -37.85 16.42 25.23
C GLY A 260 -37.86 16.28 26.77
N ARG A 261 -36.73 16.50 27.45
CA ARG A 261 -36.62 16.24 28.90
C ARG A 261 -36.65 17.49 29.79
N LYS A 262 -37.18 18.62 29.33
CA LYS A 262 -37.40 19.83 30.11
C LYS A 262 -38.84 20.31 29.96
N THR A 263 -39.79 19.65 30.61
CA THR A 263 -41.04 20.25 31.12
C THR A 263 -41.80 19.15 31.88
N SER A 264 -41.52 19.02 33.18
CA SER A 264 -42.47 18.59 34.19
C SER A 264 -41.87 18.86 35.57
N LEU A 265 -42.14 20.06 36.06
CA LEU A 265 -42.32 20.40 37.47
C LEU A 265 -43.17 21.67 37.51
#